data_9904ad6c39b8ec0469fe84d08453fca6
#
_entry.id   9904ad6c39b8ec0469fe84d08453fca6
#
_cell.length_a   1.000
_cell.length_b   1.000
_cell.length_c   1.000
_cell.angle_alpha   90.00
_cell.angle_beta   90.00
_cell.angle_gamma   90.00
#
_symmetry.space_group_name_H-M   'P 1'
#
loop_
_entity.id
_entity.type
_entity.pdbx_description
1 polymer ?
#
loop_
_entity_poly.entity_id
_entity_poly.type
_entity_poly.pdbx_seq_one_letter_code
_entity_poly.pdbx_strand_id
1 'polypeptide(L)'
;AVVGIGNAGGVGGTPSVAGGSVTALDQSITATEQDGGNPEKLTGLIEVNAHIQAGDSGGPLVNTSGKVVGMDTAASVGFSFQTTGTDGYAIPINSAVAIAKKIESGYASASVHIGPTALLGVEVTSSSSPSGAVIHQVLSGSPASSAGLVAGDVITSLGGSTVHSAPALTSLMQRYHPGARVQVGWTDSTGSRHSVTLRLATGPAA
;
A
#
# COMPACT_ATOMS: atom_id res chain seq x y z
N ALA A 1 -0.73 -10.35 28.75
CA ALA A 1 -1.26 -11.33 27.81
C ALA A 1 -2.27 -10.68 26.86
N VAL A 2 -2.34 -11.17 25.64
CA VAL A 2 -3.23 -10.72 24.56
C VAL A 2 -3.72 -11.91 23.75
N VAL A 3 -4.79 -11.70 23.00
CA VAL A 3 -5.37 -12.69 22.08
C VAL A 3 -5.68 -11.99 20.76
N GLY A 4 -5.08 -12.44 19.68
CA GLY A 4 -5.48 -12.08 18.32
C GLY A 4 -6.65 -12.94 17.88
N ILE A 5 -7.63 -12.33 17.21
CA ILE A 5 -8.83 -13.01 16.71
C ILE A 5 -9.00 -12.64 15.24
N GLY A 6 -9.15 -13.65 14.38
CA GLY A 6 -9.23 -13.40 12.95
C GLY A 6 -9.91 -14.50 12.17
N ASN A 7 -9.54 -14.60 10.89
CA ASN A 7 -10.04 -15.62 9.98
C ASN A 7 -8.85 -16.25 9.22
N ALA A 8 -7.97 -16.93 9.98
CA ALA A 8 -6.79 -17.57 9.43
C ALA A 8 -7.12 -18.42 8.19
N GLY A 9 -6.37 -18.18 7.09
CA GLY A 9 -6.58 -18.85 5.82
C GLY A 9 -7.77 -18.33 4.99
N GLY A 10 -8.56 -17.35 5.49
CA GLY A 10 -9.62 -16.69 4.72
C GLY A 10 -10.86 -17.58 4.40
N VAL A 11 -10.99 -18.76 5.01
CA VAL A 11 -12.05 -19.72 4.65
C VAL A 11 -13.39 -19.46 5.34
N GLY A 12 -13.48 -18.48 6.24
CA GLY A 12 -14.69 -18.21 7.03
C GLY A 12 -14.96 -19.29 8.08
N GLY A 13 -16.13 -19.23 8.72
CA GLY A 13 -16.51 -20.15 9.77
C GLY A 13 -16.18 -19.64 11.17
N THR A 14 -15.74 -20.53 12.08
CA THR A 14 -15.33 -20.14 13.43
C THR A 14 -14.06 -19.27 13.38
N PRO A 15 -14.03 -18.10 14.04
CA PRO A 15 -12.84 -17.28 14.08
C PRO A 15 -11.61 -18.03 14.60
N SER A 16 -10.46 -17.76 14.01
CA SER A 16 -9.17 -18.19 14.54
C SER A 16 -8.82 -17.40 15.80
N VAL A 17 -8.08 -18.03 16.70
CA VAL A 17 -7.69 -17.43 17.98
C VAL A 17 -6.22 -17.73 18.24
N ALA A 18 -5.40 -16.70 18.41
CA ALA A 18 -3.97 -16.79 18.68
C ALA A 18 -3.64 -16.10 20.01
N GLY A 19 -3.36 -16.91 21.05
CA GLY A 19 -2.96 -16.39 22.36
C GLY A 19 -1.47 -16.07 22.44
N GLY A 20 -1.12 -15.00 23.17
CA GLY A 20 0.27 -14.60 23.38
C GLY A 20 0.42 -13.46 24.37
N SER A 21 1.54 -12.75 24.25
CA SER A 21 1.87 -11.59 25.08
C SER A 21 2.50 -10.50 24.21
N VAL A 22 2.33 -9.24 24.61
CA VAL A 22 3.08 -8.13 24.03
C VAL A 22 4.55 -8.29 24.38
N THR A 23 5.42 -8.29 23.39
CA THR A 23 6.87 -8.42 23.53
C THR A 23 7.58 -7.07 23.41
N ALA A 24 7.08 -6.21 22.51
CA ALA A 24 7.61 -4.86 22.34
C ALA A 24 6.52 -3.88 21.87
N LEU A 25 6.82 -2.59 22.01
CA LEU A 25 6.01 -1.48 21.51
C LEU A 25 6.85 -0.62 20.57
N ASP A 26 6.16 0.19 19.76
CA ASP A 26 6.77 1.14 18.82
C ASP A 26 7.73 0.48 17.81
N GLN A 27 7.36 -0.71 17.37
CA GLN A 27 8.15 -1.46 16.41
C GLN A 27 7.92 -0.96 14.98
N SER A 28 8.95 -1.18 14.16
CA SER A 28 8.89 -0.84 12.72
C SER A 28 9.24 -2.08 11.92
N ILE A 29 8.39 -2.38 10.93
CA ILE A 29 8.63 -3.47 9.99
C ILE A 29 8.54 -2.93 8.56
N THR A 30 9.12 -3.68 7.63
CA THR A 30 8.91 -3.47 6.20
C THR A 30 8.07 -4.63 5.69
N ALA A 31 6.83 -4.37 5.33
CA ALA A 31 5.92 -5.35 4.74
C ALA A 31 6.09 -5.36 3.23
N THR A 32 6.17 -6.54 2.61
CA THR A 32 6.16 -6.71 1.15
C THR A 32 5.01 -7.62 0.80
N GLU A 33 4.19 -7.24 -0.16
CA GLU A 33 3.13 -8.11 -0.66
C GLU A 33 3.71 -9.34 -1.35
N GLN A 34 2.99 -10.48 -1.29
CA GLN A 34 3.45 -11.75 -1.87
C GLN A 34 3.71 -11.69 -3.37
N ASP A 35 3.08 -10.79 -4.06
CA ASP A 35 3.18 -10.56 -5.52
C ASP A 35 4.33 -9.62 -5.90
N GLY A 36 5.23 -9.28 -4.96
CA GLY A 36 6.37 -8.41 -5.22
C GLY A 36 6.02 -6.92 -5.28
N GLY A 37 4.94 -6.51 -4.63
CA GLY A 37 4.58 -5.11 -4.42
C GLY A 37 5.69 -4.32 -3.74
N ASN A 38 5.57 -2.99 -3.73
CA ASN A 38 6.54 -2.11 -3.06
C ASN A 38 6.60 -2.45 -1.57
N PRO A 39 7.81 -2.53 -1.00
CA PRO A 39 7.95 -2.66 0.44
C PRO A 39 7.34 -1.44 1.13
N GLU A 40 6.36 -1.68 1.99
CA GLU A 40 5.72 -0.67 2.82
C GLU A 40 6.36 -0.67 4.21
N LYS A 41 6.79 0.50 4.67
CA LYS A 41 7.32 0.65 6.03
C LYS A 41 6.18 0.97 7.00
N LEU A 42 5.85 0.01 7.84
CA LEU A 42 4.92 0.19 8.96
C LEU A 42 5.70 0.56 10.23
N THR A 43 5.19 1.53 10.98
CA THR A 43 5.85 2.05 12.19
C THR A 43 4.87 2.17 13.36
N GLY A 44 5.38 2.19 14.60
CA GLY A 44 4.56 2.37 15.78
C GLY A 44 3.72 1.13 16.12
N LEU A 45 4.17 -0.06 15.74
CA LEU A 45 3.43 -1.31 15.92
C LEU A 45 3.61 -1.89 17.32
N ILE A 46 2.62 -2.66 17.75
CA ILE A 46 2.68 -3.58 18.90
C ILE A 46 3.22 -4.90 18.37
N GLU A 47 4.31 -5.39 18.94
CA GLU A 47 4.83 -6.73 18.67
C GLU A 47 4.30 -7.72 19.71
N VAL A 48 3.91 -8.90 19.26
CA VAL A 48 3.36 -9.97 20.09
C VAL A 48 3.96 -11.32 19.70
N ASN A 49 4.13 -12.21 20.66
CA ASN A 49 4.50 -13.60 20.40
C ASN A 49 3.26 -14.51 20.16
N ALA A 50 2.15 -13.92 19.74
CA ALA A 50 0.97 -14.64 19.29
C ALA A 50 1.17 -15.06 17.82
N HIS A 51 0.76 -16.29 17.50
CA HIS A 51 0.86 -16.82 16.14
C HIS A 51 -0.23 -16.23 15.23
N ILE A 52 -0.09 -14.95 14.88
CA ILE A 52 -0.96 -14.26 13.93
C ILE A 52 -0.65 -14.78 12.52
N GLN A 53 -1.67 -15.18 11.77
CA GLN A 53 -1.53 -15.78 10.45
C GLN A 53 -2.18 -14.92 9.36
N ALA A 54 -1.85 -15.21 8.11
CA ALA A 54 -2.53 -14.62 6.96
C ALA A 54 -4.04 -14.90 7.05
N GLY A 55 -4.87 -13.86 6.93
CA GLY A 55 -6.31 -13.90 7.16
C GLY A 55 -6.74 -13.37 8.55
N ASP A 56 -5.83 -13.26 9.51
CA ASP A 56 -6.12 -12.61 10.79
C ASP A 56 -5.98 -11.07 10.71
N SER A 57 -5.37 -10.55 9.66
CA SER A 57 -5.21 -9.11 9.42
C SER A 57 -6.55 -8.39 9.43
N GLY A 58 -6.62 -7.26 10.15
CA GLY A 58 -7.84 -6.49 10.38
C GLY A 58 -8.65 -6.97 11.59
N GLY A 59 -8.32 -8.15 12.15
CA GLY A 59 -8.92 -8.68 13.36
C GLY A 59 -8.46 -7.94 14.61
N PRO A 60 -9.20 -8.06 15.73
CA PRO A 60 -8.86 -7.38 16.97
C PRO A 60 -7.79 -8.13 17.78
N LEU A 61 -6.79 -7.38 18.25
CA LEU A 61 -5.93 -7.81 19.35
C LEU A 61 -6.58 -7.41 20.69
N VAL A 62 -6.93 -8.39 21.51
CA VAL A 62 -7.71 -8.18 22.74
C VAL A 62 -6.86 -8.48 23.96
N ASN A 63 -6.96 -7.66 25.01
CA ASN A 63 -6.29 -7.91 26.28
C ASN A 63 -7.13 -8.79 27.22
N THR A 64 -6.57 -9.15 28.39
CA THR A 64 -7.21 -10.00 29.40
C THR A 64 -8.48 -9.37 30.01
N SER A 65 -8.73 -8.09 29.83
CA SER A 65 -9.95 -7.41 30.27
C SER A 65 -11.02 -7.34 29.18
N GLY A 66 -10.83 -8.03 28.04
CA GLY A 66 -11.75 -8.02 26.90
C GLY A 66 -11.74 -6.72 26.10
N LYS A 67 -10.72 -5.86 26.27
CA LYS A 67 -10.60 -4.60 25.51
C LYS A 67 -9.72 -4.81 24.29
N VAL A 68 -10.15 -4.26 23.15
CA VAL A 68 -9.33 -4.19 21.94
C VAL A 68 -8.20 -3.19 22.17
N VAL A 69 -6.96 -3.63 22.03
CA VAL A 69 -5.74 -2.84 22.21
C VAL A 69 -5.01 -2.59 20.88
N GLY A 70 -5.28 -3.42 19.87
CA GLY A 70 -4.71 -3.28 18.54
C GLY A 70 -5.59 -3.90 17.47
N MET A 71 -5.23 -3.69 16.23
CA MET A 71 -5.76 -4.34 15.04
C MET A 71 -4.63 -5.17 14.44
N ASP A 72 -4.83 -6.48 14.36
CA ASP A 72 -3.81 -7.40 13.85
C ASP A 72 -3.44 -7.04 12.41
N THR A 73 -2.14 -6.98 12.13
CA THR A 73 -1.60 -6.86 10.78
C THR A 73 -0.73 -8.07 10.51
N ALA A 74 -0.79 -8.58 9.26
CA ALA A 74 -0.20 -9.86 8.95
C ALA A 74 1.22 -9.98 9.45
N ALA A 75 1.48 -11.09 10.12
CA ALA A 75 2.80 -11.54 10.45
C ALA A 75 3.59 -11.82 9.16
N SER A 76 4.87 -11.63 9.24
CA SER A 76 5.87 -11.92 8.21
C SER A 76 5.84 -13.39 7.75
N VAL A 77 5.00 -13.72 6.78
CA VAL A 77 5.20 -14.94 6.00
C VAL A 77 6.04 -14.55 4.79
N GLY A 78 7.36 -14.74 4.89
CA GLY A 78 8.27 -14.49 3.76
C GLY A 78 9.39 -13.50 4.01
N PHE A 79 9.56 -12.97 5.22
CA PHE A 79 10.71 -12.14 5.57
C PHE A 79 11.89 -13.01 6.01
N SER A 80 12.95 -13.00 5.19
CA SER A 80 14.29 -13.46 5.59
C SER A 80 14.90 -12.48 6.61
N PHE A 81 14.30 -12.38 7.79
CA PHE A 81 15.03 -11.90 8.96
C PHE A 81 15.27 -13.09 9.89
N GLN A 82 16.52 -13.22 10.32
CA GLN A 82 16.97 -14.18 11.33
C GLN A 82 16.35 -13.85 12.71
N THR A 83 15.01 -13.85 12.78
CA THR A 83 14.30 -13.88 14.06
C THR A 83 13.72 -15.29 14.20
N THR A 84 14.20 -16.00 15.18
CA THR A 84 13.75 -17.34 15.59
C THR A 84 12.39 -17.27 16.33
N GLY A 85 11.45 -16.41 15.88
CA GLY A 85 10.18 -16.16 16.56
C GLY A 85 9.01 -16.09 15.58
N THR A 86 7.88 -16.61 16.01
CA THR A 86 6.56 -16.42 15.41
C THR A 86 5.99 -15.09 15.87
N ASP A 87 6.65 -13.98 15.54
CA ASP A 87 6.24 -12.65 15.99
C ASP A 87 5.10 -12.15 15.13
N GLY A 88 4.00 -11.78 15.76
CA GLY A 88 2.88 -11.08 15.15
C GLY A 88 2.97 -9.58 15.43
N TYR A 89 2.32 -8.78 14.59
CA TYR A 89 2.27 -7.34 14.77
C TYR A 89 0.83 -6.83 14.75
N ALA A 90 0.58 -5.75 15.49
CA ALA A 90 -0.72 -5.10 15.49
C ALA A 90 -0.56 -3.57 15.46
N ILE A 91 -1.45 -2.90 14.75
CA ILE A 91 -1.58 -1.45 14.76
C ILE A 91 -2.27 -1.04 16.07
N PRO A 92 -1.71 -0.14 16.90
CA PRO A 92 -2.39 0.32 18.11
C PRO A 92 -3.81 0.82 17.81
N ILE A 93 -4.78 0.41 18.62
CA ILE A 93 -6.20 0.72 18.37
C ILE A 93 -6.47 2.22 18.31
N ASN A 94 -5.77 3.02 19.10
CA ASN A 94 -5.92 4.47 19.07
C ASN A 94 -5.49 5.07 17.72
N SER A 95 -4.47 4.52 17.08
CA SER A 95 -4.01 4.92 15.74
C SER A 95 -5.05 4.54 14.68
N ALA A 96 -5.55 3.31 14.72
CA ALA A 96 -6.61 2.84 13.81
C ALA A 96 -7.88 3.69 13.94
N VAL A 97 -8.34 3.96 15.16
CA VAL A 97 -9.52 4.80 15.43
C VAL A 97 -9.29 6.25 14.98
N ALA A 98 -8.09 6.80 15.16
CA ALA A 98 -7.78 8.15 14.68
C ALA A 98 -7.87 8.26 13.14
N ILE A 99 -7.42 7.23 12.42
CA ILE A 99 -7.55 7.16 10.96
C ILE A 99 -9.02 7.00 10.57
N ALA A 100 -9.75 6.09 11.21
CA ALA A 100 -11.17 5.87 10.95
C ALA A 100 -11.99 7.18 11.13
N LYS A 101 -11.72 7.94 12.20
CA LYS A 101 -12.36 9.24 12.41
C LYS A 101 -12.03 10.29 11.34
N LYS A 102 -10.80 10.27 10.81
CA LYS A 102 -10.44 11.14 9.67
C LYS A 102 -11.22 10.76 8.42
N ILE A 103 -11.34 9.45 8.13
CA ILE A 103 -12.12 8.95 7.00
C ILE A 103 -13.60 9.36 7.17
N GLU A 104 -14.18 9.14 8.36
CA GLU A 104 -15.58 9.49 8.68
C GLU A 104 -15.84 10.98 8.55
N SER A 105 -14.90 11.82 8.94
CA SER A 105 -15.03 13.29 8.83
C SER A 105 -14.98 13.82 7.40
N GLY A 106 -14.61 13.00 6.41
CA GLY A 106 -14.50 13.41 5.01
C GLY A 106 -13.29 14.29 4.71
N TYR A 107 -12.36 14.47 5.66
CA TYR A 107 -11.16 15.28 5.44
C TYR A 107 -10.00 14.42 4.91
N ALA A 108 -9.64 14.64 3.65
CA ALA A 108 -8.45 14.07 3.07
C ALA A 108 -7.18 14.65 3.72
N SER A 109 -6.12 13.84 3.81
CA SER A 109 -4.80 14.24 4.31
C SER A 109 -3.71 13.58 3.48
N ALA A 110 -2.45 13.85 3.78
CA ALA A 110 -1.33 13.19 3.12
C ALA A 110 -1.32 11.65 3.30
N SER A 111 -1.98 11.15 4.33
CA SER A 111 -2.07 9.72 4.67
C SER A 111 -3.48 9.13 4.53
N VAL A 112 -4.48 9.94 4.19
CA VAL A 112 -5.88 9.50 4.02
C VAL A 112 -6.43 10.12 2.75
N HIS A 113 -6.63 9.28 1.73
CA HIS A 113 -7.30 9.69 0.50
C HIS A 113 -8.81 9.47 0.65
N ILE A 114 -9.60 10.46 0.24
CA ILE A 114 -11.07 10.40 0.28
C ILE A 114 -11.62 10.84 -1.07
N GLY A 115 -12.50 10.05 -1.62
CA GLY A 115 -13.17 10.31 -2.89
C GLY A 115 -12.53 9.63 -4.10
N PRO A 116 -12.84 10.07 -5.32
CA PRO A 116 -12.32 9.46 -6.53
C PRO A 116 -10.79 9.57 -6.61
N THR A 117 -10.14 8.53 -7.10
CA THR A 117 -8.70 8.52 -7.34
C THR A 117 -8.34 9.33 -8.59
N ALA A 118 -7.11 9.83 -8.64
CA ALA A 118 -6.57 10.42 -9.86
C ALA A 118 -6.22 9.32 -10.86
N LEU A 119 -6.50 9.54 -12.15
CA LEU A 119 -6.26 8.58 -13.23
C LEU A 119 -5.28 9.17 -14.25
N LEU A 120 -4.19 8.44 -14.50
CA LEU A 120 -3.29 8.67 -15.64
C LEU A 120 -3.78 7.94 -16.89
N GLY A 121 -4.33 6.74 -16.72
CA GLY A 121 -4.90 5.90 -17.78
C GLY A 121 -3.87 5.02 -18.48
N VAL A 122 -3.03 4.35 -17.69
CA VAL A 122 -2.06 3.37 -18.16
C VAL A 122 -2.15 2.08 -17.36
N GLU A 123 -1.92 0.96 -18.01
CA GLU A 123 -1.63 -0.32 -17.37
C GLU A 123 -0.13 -0.55 -17.44
N VAL A 124 0.48 -0.87 -16.28
CA VAL A 124 1.95 -0.91 -16.16
C VAL A 124 2.45 -2.14 -15.45
N THR A 125 3.68 -2.55 -15.77
CA THR A 125 4.50 -3.46 -14.97
C THR A 125 5.85 -2.83 -14.66
N SER A 126 6.61 -3.44 -13.74
CA SER A 126 7.94 -2.93 -13.40
C SER A 126 8.98 -3.24 -14.49
N SER A 127 9.90 -2.32 -14.72
CA SER A 127 11.07 -2.50 -15.58
C SER A 127 12.36 -2.25 -14.80
N SER A 128 13.38 -3.03 -15.10
CA SER A 128 14.72 -2.87 -14.53
C SER A 128 15.66 -2.05 -15.43
N SER A 129 15.37 -1.97 -16.75
CA SER A 129 16.25 -1.27 -17.70
C SER A 129 15.44 -0.65 -18.86
N PRO A 130 15.18 0.66 -18.87
CA PRO A 130 15.41 1.59 -17.75
C PRO A 130 14.53 1.24 -16.55
N SER A 131 15.00 1.54 -15.34
CA SER A 131 14.20 1.37 -14.12
C SER A 131 12.97 2.27 -14.17
N GLY A 132 11.79 1.70 -13.96
CA GLY A 132 10.54 2.44 -14.08
C GLY A 132 9.30 1.55 -14.17
N ALA A 133 8.21 2.15 -14.64
CA ALA A 133 6.94 1.47 -14.93
C ALA A 133 6.74 1.38 -16.45
N VAL A 134 6.87 0.17 -17.02
CA VAL A 134 6.61 -0.09 -18.45
C VAL A 134 5.11 -0.05 -18.73
N ILE A 135 4.72 0.69 -19.72
CA ILE A 135 3.33 0.76 -20.19
C ILE A 135 3.03 -0.45 -21.07
N HIS A 136 2.06 -1.27 -20.65
CA HIS A 136 1.49 -2.32 -21.47
C HIS A 136 0.33 -1.84 -22.33
N GLN A 137 -0.51 -1.00 -21.73
CA GLN A 137 -1.68 -0.46 -22.40
C GLN A 137 -1.94 0.98 -21.98
N VAL A 138 -2.42 1.77 -22.93
CA VAL A 138 -2.91 3.14 -22.68
C VAL A 138 -4.39 3.19 -22.94
N LEU A 139 -5.16 3.65 -21.96
CA LEU A 139 -6.60 3.81 -22.07
C LEU A 139 -6.91 4.95 -23.05
N SER A 140 -7.72 4.67 -24.07
CA SER A 140 -8.14 5.67 -25.06
C SER A 140 -8.86 6.85 -24.40
N GLY A 141 -8.54 8.07 -24.80
CA GLY A 141 -9.11 9.31 -24.26
C GLY A 141 -8.60 9.68 -22.86
N SER A 142 -7.64 8.92 -22.31
CA SER A 142 -7.03 9.23 -21.04
C SER A 142 -6.00 10.38 -21.14
N PRO A 143 -5.58 10.96 -19.99
CA PRO A 143 -4.47 11.91 -19.95
C PRO A 143 -3.18 11.39 -20.60
N ALA A 144 -2.83 10.11 -20.36
CA ALA A 144 -1.66 9.48 -20.97
C ALA A 144 -1.79 9.40 -22.51
N SER A 145 -2.96 8.96 -23.00
CA SER A 145 -3.24 8.92 -24.44
C SER A 145 -3.12 10.32 -25.10
N SER A 146 -3.71 11.33 -24.46
CA SER A 146 -3.66 12.73 -24.94
C SER A 146 -2.24 13.32 -24.91
N ALA A 147 -1.39 12.82 -24.05
CA ALA A 147 0.00 13.23 -23.91
C ALA A 147 0.95 12.47 -24.86
N GLY A 148 0.44 11.49 -25.62
CA GLY A 148 1.23 10.74 -26.60
C GLY A 148 2.01 9.57 -26.01
N LEU A 149 1.72 9.12 -24.77
CA LEU A 149 2.30 7.91 -24.23
C LEU A 149 1.73 6.71 -24.97
N VAL A 150 2.56 5.70 -25.22
CA VAL A 150 2.20 4.48 -25.93
C VAL A 150 2.71 3.23 -25.19
N ALA A 151 2.20 2.07 -25.59
CA ALA A 151 2.71 0.80 -25.08
C ALA A 151 4.20 0.64 -25.42
N GLY A 152 5.00 0.18 -24.48
CA GLY A 152 6.45 0.07 -24.57
C GLY A 152 7.23 1.24 -23.96
N ASP A 153 6.59 2.38 -23.72
CA ASP A 153 7.20 3.48 -22.98
C ASP A 153 7.43 3.10 -21.52
N VAL A 154 8.48 3.64 -20.90
CA VAL A 154 8.82 3.43 -19.49
C VAL A 154 8.66 4.72 -18.72
N ILE A 155 7.68 4.83 -17.84
CA ILE A 155 7.52 5.99 -16.96
C ILE A 155 8.64 5.96 -15.91
N THR A 156 9.44 7.03 -15.88
CA THR A 156 10.61 7.16 -15.00
C THR A 156 10.48 8.25 -13.96
N SER A 157 9.49 9.14 -14.08
CA SER A 157 9.22 10.16 -13.07
C SER A 157 7.77 10.63 -13.07
N LEU A 158 7.28 11.02 -11.88
CA LEU A 158 5.97 11.61 -11.67
C LEU A 158 6.07 12.76 -10.65
N GLY A 159 5.66 13.97 -11.03
CA GLY A 159 5.66 15.13 -10.12
C GLY A 159 7.02 15.45 -9.51
N GLY A 160 8.10 15.24 -10.27
CA GLY A 160 9.48 15.44 -9.79
C GLY A 160 10.05 14.27 -8.96
N SER A 161 9.24 13.27 -8.61
CA SER A 161 9.71 12.07 -7.92
C SER A 161 10.07 10.98 -8.93
N THR A 162 11.16 10.25 -8.67
CA THR A 162 11.59 9.14 -9.52
C THR A 162 10.64 7.95 -9.36
N VAL A 163 10.31 7.31 -10.48
CA VAL A 163 9.54 6.07 -10.55
C VAL A 163 10.51 4.93 -10.83
N HIS A 164 10.66 4.00 -9.88
CA HIS A 164 11.55 2.85 -10.01
C HIS A 164 10.83 1.56 -10.40
N SER A 165 9.49 1.53 -10.25
CA SER A 165 8.65 0.36 -10.48
C SER A 165 7.19 0.75 -10.70
N ALA A 166 6.35 -0.18 -11.15
CA ALA A 166 4.91 0.04 -11.27
C ALA A 166 4.24 0.35 -9.92
N PRO A 167 4.52 -0.39 -8.82
CA PRO A 167 3.99 -0.03 -7.51
C PRO A 167 4.45 1.35 -7.02
N ALA A 168 5.69 1.78 -7.33
CA ALA A 168 6.13 3.14 -7.01
C ALA A 168 5.30 4.19 -7.72
N LEU A 169 4.95 3.97 -9.00
CA LEU A 169 4.04 4.85 -9.73
C LEU A 169 2.66 4.90 -9.06
N THR A 170 2.10 3.76 -8.69
CA THR A 170 0.80 3.67 -7.99
C THR A 170 0.82 4.46 -6.68
N SER A 171 1.84 4.25 -5.84
CA SER A 171 2.00 4.97 -4.56
C SER A 171 2.14 6.49 -4.75
N LEU A 172 2.83 6.93 -5.81
CA LEU A 172 2.93 8.35 -6.14
C LEU A 172 1.59 8.90 -6.63
N MET A 173 0.85 8.14 -7.44
CA MET A 173 -0.48 8.53 -7.94
C MET A 173 -1.49 8.75 -6.82
N GLN A 174 -1.44 7.97 -5.74
CA GLN A 174 -2.32 8.12 -4.57
C GLN A 174 -2.20 9.49 -3.87
N ARG A 175 -1.11 10.23 -4.10
CA ARG A 175 -0.91 11.58 -3.54
C ARG A 175 -1.65 12.67 -4.32
N TYR A 176 -2.22 12.35 -5.47
CA TYR A 176 -2.89 13.29 -6.34
C TYR A 176 -4.41 13.09 -6.34
N HIS A 177 -5.12 14.19 -6.57
CA HIS A 177 -6.57 14.19 -6.75
C HIS A 177 -6.92 14.41 -8.23
N PRO A 178 -8.12 14.02 -8.67
CA PRO A 178 -8.62 14.35 -10.00
C PRO A 178 -8.47 15.83 -10.31
N GLY A 179 -8.03 16.12 -11.52
CA GLY A 179 -7.78 17.48 -11.97
C GLY A 179 -6.43 18.08 -11.60
N ALA A 180 -5.63 17.40 -10.77
CA ALA A 180 -4.27 17.85 -10.46
C ALA A 180 -3.42 17.91 -11.73
N ARG A 181 -2.56 18.93 -11.83
CA ARG A 181 -1.53 19.02 -12.86
C ARG A 181 -0.26 18.38 -12.37
N VAL A 182 0.26 17.41 -13.13
CA VAL A 182 1.46 16.68 -12.77
C VAL A 182 2.38 16.53 -13.97
N GLN A 183 3.68 16.68 -13.74
CA GLN A 183 4.69 16.37 -14.75
C GLN A 183 4.95 14.87 -14.77
N VAL A 184 4.85 14.26 -15.95
CA VAL A 184 5.20 12.87 -16.21
C VAL A 184 6.43 12.84 -17.08
N GLY A 185 7.45 12.08 -16.68
CA GLY A 185 8.64 11.82 -17.49
C GLY A 185 8.70 10.35 -17.86
N TRP A 186 9.08 10.05 -19.09
CA TRP A 186 9.22 8.70 -19.59
C TRP A 186 10.37 8.57 -20.59
N THR A 187 10.78 7.35 -20.83
CA THR A 187 11.72 6.97 -21.87
C THR A 187 10.97 6.13 -22.91
N ASP A 188 11.04 6.48 -24.16
CA ASP A 188 10.41 5.75 -25.26
C ASP A 188 11.21 4.48 -25.66
N SER A 189 10.66 3.70 -26.58
CA SER A 189 11.29 2.48 -27.10
C SER A 189 12.62 2.71 -27.83
N THR A 190 12.93 3.96 -28.22
CA THR A 190 14.21 4.35 -28.85
C THR A 190 15.26 4.77 -27.81
N GLY A 191 14.88 4.88 -26.53
CA GLY A 191 15.72 5.38 -25.45
C GLY A 191 15.70 6.89 -25.28
N SER A 192 14.87 7.62 -26.04
CA SER A 192 14.71 9.06 -25.93
C SER A 192 13.88 9.44 -24.71
N ARG A 193 14.29 10.49 -23.99
CA ARG A 193 13.60 10.98 -22.81
C ARG A 193 12.60 12.06 -23.15
N HIS A 194 11.42 11.95 -22.61
CA HIS A 194 10.31 12.87 -22.78
C HIS A 194 9.78 13.34 -21.44
N SER A 195 9.16 14.51 -21.41
CA SER A 195 8.37 14.94 -20.26
C SER A 195 7.24 15.87 -20.69
N VAL A 196 6.11 15.78 -20.01
CA VAL A 196 4.94 16.62 -20.25
C VAL A 196 4.23 16.91 -18.94
N THR A 197 3.65 18.09 -18.82
CA THR A 197 2.70 18.37 -17.72
C THR A 197 1.30 18.13 -18.23
N LEU A 198 0.60 17.18 -17.61
CA LEU A 198 -0.78 16.81 -17.95
C LEU A 198 -1.72 17.03 -16.75
N ARG A 199 -3.02 17.02 -17.01
CA ARG A 199 -4.05 17.07 -16.00
C ARG A 199 -4.63 15.68 -15.80
N LEU A 200 -4.57 15.16 -14.56
CA LEU A 200 -5.10 13.85 -14.23
C LEU A 200 -6.64 13.84 -14.33
N ALA A 201 -7.16 12.75 -14.86
CA ALA A 201 -8.61 12.51 -14.94
C ALA A 201 -9.16 11.97 -13.62
N THR A 202 -10.48 11.82 -13.56
CA THR A 202 -11.17 11.13 -12.47
C THR A 202 -11.13 9.62 -12.73
N GLY A 203 -10.57 8.88 -11.80
CA GLY A 203 -10.59 7.41 -11.75
C GLY A 203 -11.76 6.89 -10.92
N PRO A 204 -11.81 5.57 -10.71
CA PRO A 204 -12.78 4.96 -9.80
C PRO A 204 -12.59 5.48 -8.36
N ALA A 205 -13.59 5.31 -7.52
CA ALA A 205 -13.44 5.51 -6.08
C ALA A 205 -12.48 4.46 -5.53
N ALA A 206 -11.64 4.87 -4.56
CA ALA A 206 -10.73 3.98 -3.86
C ALA A 206 -11.49 3.06 -2.89
#